data_95b9bd23b9c704b0e9930b684a3f2dec
#
_entry.id   95b9bd23b9c704b0e9930b684a3f2dec
#
_cell.length_a   1.000
_cell.length_b   1.000
_cell.length_c   1.000
_cell.angle_alpha   90.00
_cell.angle_beta   90.00
_cell.angle_gamma   90.00
#
_symmetry.space_group_name_H-M   'P 1'
#
loop_
_entity.id
_entity.type
_entity.pdbx_description
1 polymer ?
#
loop_
_entity_poly.entity_id
_entity_poly.type
_entity_poly.pdbx_seq_one_letter_code
_entity_poly.pdbx_strand_id
1 'polypeptide(L)'
;MLIKADTDFINRIEEDPIRTPDFLGSVLKRFEDPFEVYALIEKQGFGVDTQAVACVVHTPFIPQTEADLIEIAKEPWTEQGGFVVPYSLWSNQKGAGSRLINALLYEIKKGYFSDSRVVTMSPKTDMARRFHEKNGAFLLSENETSNNFEYPIIDMSEADDE
;
A
#
# COMPACT_ATOMS: atom_id res chain seq x y z
N MET A 1 4.63 15.05 -3.27
CA MET A 1 3.36 14.89 -3.99
C MET A 1 3.08 13.41 -4.21
N LEU A 2 1.91 12.97 -3.82
CA LEU A 2 1.47 11.59 -4.04
C LEU A 2 0.97 11.43 -5.47
N ILE A 3 1.46 10.39 -6.15
CA ILE A 3 0.98 10.04 -7.48
C ILE A 3 0.61 8.56 -7.53
N LYS A 4 -0.33 8.21 -8.42
CA LYS A 4 -0.53 6.83 -8.84
C LYS A 4 0.47 6.56 -9.95
N ALA A 5 1.38 5.62 -9.70
CA ALA A 5 2.47 5.34 -10.63
C ALA A 5 2.00 4.41 -11.75
N ASP A 6 2.58 4.60 -12.92
CA ASP A 6 2.38 3.72 -14.07
C ASP A 6 3.64 2.90 -14.34
N THR A 7 3.69 2.20 -15.47
CA THR A 7 4.80 1.30 -15.80
C THR A 7 6.14 2.01 -15.97
N ASP A 8 6.19 3.33 -16.02
CA ASP A 8 7.46 4.08 -16.00
C ASP A 8 8.19 3.90 -14.67
N PHE A 9 7.50 3.42 -13.63
CA PHE A 9 8.07 3.15 -12.31
C PHE A 9 8.55 1.71 -12.12
N ILE A 10 8.63 0.90 -13.19
CA ILE A 10 9.11 -0.50 -13.10
C ILE A 10 10.45 -0.59 -12.37
N ASN A 11 11.39 0.30 -12.68
CA ASN A 11 12.71 0.29 -12.06
C ASN A 11 12.64 0.48 -10.53
N ARG A 12 11.63 1.19 -10.04
CA ARG A 12 11.44 1.38 -8.60
C ARG A 12 10.93 0.11 -7.94
N ILE A 13 10.08 -0.65 -8.64
CA ILE A 13 9.59 -1.93 -8.13
C ILE A 13 10.73 -2.93 -7.99
N GLU A 14 11.74 -2.88 -8.86
CA GLU A 14 12.91 -3.72 -8.77
C GLU A 14 13.72 -3.47 -7.49
N GLU A 15 13.51 -2.33 -6.83
CA GLU A 15 14.16 -1.98 -5.56
C GLU A 15 13.39 -2.44 -4.33
N ASP A 16 12.22 -3.09 -4.48
CA ASP A 16 11.39 -3.54 -3.36
C ASP A 16 12.21 -4.42 -2.40
N PRO A 17 12.42 -3.97 -1.14
CA PRO A 17 13.20 -4.73 -0.18
C PRO A 17 12.37 -5.80 0.54
N ILE A 18 11.07 -5.86 0.30
CA ILE A 18 10.13 -6.71 1.03
C ILE A 18 9.78 -7.95 0.23
N ARG A 19 9.54 -7.78 -1.08
CA ARG A 19 9.08 -8.86 -1.94
C ARG A 19 9.86 -8.89 -3.25
N THR A 20 10.02 -10.09 -3.80
CA THR A 20 10.60 -10.25 -5.15
C THR A 20 9.78 -9.45 -6.15
N PRO A 21 10.40 -8.67 -7.04
CA PRO A 21 9.67 -7.78 -7.95
C PRO A 21 8.57 -8.48 -8.76
N ASP A 22 8.81 -9.69 -9.22
CA ASP A 22 7.90 -10.47 -10.06
C ASP A 22 7.13 -11.56 -9.30
N PHE A 23 6.95 -11.42 -7.99
CA PHE A 23 6.32 -12.47 -7.19
C PHE A 23 4.88 -12.79 -7.64
N LEU A 24 4.20 -11.85 -8.31
CA LEU A 24 2.85 -12.06 -8.86
C LEU A 24 2.88 -12.75 -10.24
N GLY A 25 4.05 -13.18 -10.70
CA GLY A 25 4.25 -13.79 -12.02
C GLY A 25 4.93 -12.86 -13.02
N SER A 26 4.75 -11.55 -12.86
CA SER A 26 5.38 -10.51 -13.67
C SER A 26 5.40 -9.21 -12.88
N VAL A 27 6.43 -8.39 -13.09
CA VAL A 27 6.50 -7.04 -12.51
C VAL A 27 5.30 -6.20 -12.94
N LEU A 28 4.85 -6.38 -14.18
CA LEU A 28 3.73 -5.62 -14.73
C LEU A 28 2.42 -5.86 -13.98
N LYS A 29 2.26 -7.02 -13.36
CA LYS A 29 1.05 -7.35 -12.58
C LYS A 29 0.81 -6.36 -11.45
N ARG A 30 1.84 -5.76 -10.89
CA ARG A 30 1.70 -4.78 -9.81
C ARG A 30 1.03 -3.49 -10.26
N PHE A 31 0.99 -3.25 -11.58
CA PHE A 31 0.37 -2.05 -12.18
C PHE A 31 -0.99 -2.34 -12.80
N GLU A 32 -1.42 -3.59 -12.81
CA GLU A 32 -2.69 -4.01 -13.41
C GLU A 32 -3.78 -4.13 -12.35
N ASP A 33 -4.95 -3.54 -12.64
CA ASP A 33 -6.12 -3.64 -11.78
C ASP A 33 -6.36 -5.10 -11.35
N PRO A 34 -6.60 -5.42 -10.07
CA PRO A 34 -6.87 -4.54 -8.92
C PRO A 34 -5.63 -4.08 -8.15
N PHE A 35 -4.43 -4.28 -8.70
CA PHE A 35 -3.18 -3.84 -8.09
C PHE A 35 -2.84 -2.44 -8.55
N GLU A 36 -2.31 -1.63 -7.63
CA GLU A 36 -1.91 -0.27 -7.90
C GLU A 36 -0.59 0.04 -7.20
N VAL A 37 0.18 0.96 -7.79
CA VAL A 37 1.42 1.45 -7.22
C VAL A 37 1.27 2.94 -6.98
N TYR A 38 1.62 3.39 -5.78
CA TYR A 38 1.64 4.80 -5.42
C TYR A 38 3.05 5.21 -5.04
N ALA A 39 3.41 6.43 -5.36
CA ALA A 39 4.71 6.97 -5.03
C ALA A 39 4.58 8.38 -4.48
N LEU A 40 5.43 8.68 -3.49
CA LEU A 40 5.63 10.03 -3.02
C LEU A 40 6.84 10.58 -3.76
N ILE A 41 6.63 11.65 -4.53
CA ILE A 41 7.66 12.21 -5.39
C ILE A 41 7.88 13.69 -5.08
N GLU A 42 9.09 14.16 -5.42
CA GLU A 42 9.44 15.57 -5.42
C GLU A 42 10.09 15.90 -6.76
N LYS A 43 9.65 16.97 -7.40
CA LYS A 43 10.25 17.42 -8.66
C LYS A 43 11.51 18.22 -8.35
N GLN A 44 12.61 17.85 -8.99
CA GLN A 44 13.90 18.53 -8.84
C GLN A 44 14.46 18.85 -10.22
N GLY A 45 14.39 20.13 -10.62
CA GLY A 45 14.85 20.55 -11.95
C GLY A 45 14.10 19.81 -13.05
N PHE A 46 14.81 19.05 -13.88
CA PHE A 46 14.23 18.24 -14.95
C PHE A 46 13.93 16.81 -14.52
N GLY A 47 14.27 16.45 -13.28
CA GLY A 47 14.11 15.10 -12.78
C GLY A 47 13.01 14.99 -11.73
N VAL A 48 12.78 13.75 -11.32
CA VAL A 48 11.82 13.39 -10.27
C VAL A 48 12.56 12.57 -9.22
N ASP A 49 12.49 13.00 -7.96
CA ASP A 49 13.01 12.25 -6.84
C ASP A 49 11.88 11.42 -6.23
N THR A 50 12.02 10.11 -6.25
CA THR A 50 11.07 9.19 -5.62
C THR A 50 11.47 8.98 -4.16
N GLN A 51 10.64 9.44 -3.25
CA GLN A 51 10.93 9.41 -1.82
C GLN A 51 10.45 8.14 -1.14
N ALA A 52 9.31 7.62 -1.57
CA ALA A 52 8.73 6.40 -1.03
C ALA A 52 7.78 5.77 -2.05
N VAL A 53 7.57 4.46 -1.91
CA VAL A 53 6.69 3.68 -2.80
C VAL A 53 5.80 2.77 -1.98
N ALA A 54 4.53 2.67 -2.35
CA ALA A 54 3.58 1.72 -1.79
C ALA A 54 2.89 0.94 -2.89
N CYS A 55 2.87 -0.38 -2.74
CA CYS A 55 2.11 -1.26 -3.62
C CYS A 55 0.88 -1.74 -2.87
N VAL A 56 -0.29 -1.58 -3.50
CA VAL A 56 -1.57 -1.92 -2.86
C VAL A 56 -2.42 -2.78 -3.79
N VAL A 57 -3.39 -3.47 -3.21
CA VAL A 57 -4.40 -4.23 -3.95
C VAL A 57 -5.77 -3.93 -3.36
N HIS A 58 -6.77 -3.85 -4.25
CA HIS A 58 -8.18 -3.73 -3.86
C HIS A 58 -8.79 -5.14 -3.90
N THR A 59 -9.37 -5.59 -2.78
CA THR A 59 -9.80 -6.97 -2.65
C THR A 59 -11.00 -7.08 -1.72
N PRO A 60 -11.90 -8.06 -1.93
CA PRO A 60 -13.03 -8.29 -1.03
C PRO A 60 -12.67 -9.06 0.24
N PHE A 61 -11.42 -9.51 0.39
CA PHE A 61 -10.99 -10.25 1.59
C PHE A 61 -9.59 -9.78 2.03
N ILE A 62 -9.20 -10.13 3.25
CA ILE A 62 -7.88 -9.77 3.80
C ILE A 62 -6.88 -10.87 3.44
N PRO A 63 -5.88 -10.59 2.56
CA PRO A 63 -4.86 -11.57 2.26
C PRO A 63 -3.91 -11.73 3.44
N GLN A 64 -3.48 -12.96 3.69
CA GLN A 64 -2.57 -13.29 4.79
C GLN A 64 -1.23 -13.82 4.29
N THR A 65 -1.15 -14.25 3.03
CA THR A 65 0.04 -14.84 2.44
C THR A 65 0.31 -14.29 1.05
N GLU A 66 1.54 -14.47 0.57
CA GLU A 66 1.85 -14.14 -0.82
C GLU A 66 1.02 -14.99 -1.80
N ALA A 67 0.72 -16.24 -1.42
CA ALA A 67 -0.13 -17.11 -2.23
C ALA A 67 -1.51 -16.49 -2.44
N ASP A 68 -2.07 -15.83 -1.43
CA ASP A 68 -3.35 -15.13 -1.54
C ASP A 68 -3.26 -14.01 -2.59
N LEU A 69 -2.17 -13.25 -2.59
CA LEU A 69 -1.95 -12.18 -3.58
C LEU A 69 -1.78 -12.74 -4.99
N ILE A 70 -1.06 -13.85 -5.11
CA ILE A 70 -0.85 -14.52 -6.41
C ILE A 70 -2.18 -15.00 -6.97
N GLU A 71 -3.06 -15.55 -6.15
CA GLU A 71 -4.38 -15.98 -6.58
C GLU A 71 -5.24 -14.80 -7.07
N ILE A 72 -5.16 -13.65 -6.38
CA ILE A 72 -5.84 -12.44 -6.82
C ILE A 72 -5.33 -12.01 -8.21
N ALA A 73 -4.02 -12.10 -8.44
CA ALA A 73 -3.43 -11.72 -9.73
C ALA A 73 -3.85 -12.64 -10.86
N LYS A 74 -4.07 -13.94 -10.57
CA LYS A 74 -4.49 -14.93 -11.58
C LYS A 74 -5.96 -14.81 -11.93
N GLU A 75 -6.81 -14.56 -10.94
CA GLU A 75 -8.25 -14.50 -11.10
C GLU A 75 -8.77 -13.20 -10.45
N PRO A 76 -8.62 -12.06 -11.15
CA PRO A 76 -9.07 -10.78 -10.59
C PRO A 76 -10.57 -10.81 -10.32
N TRP A 77 -10.95 -10.39 -9.12
CA TRP A 77 -12.36 -10.30 -8.74
C TRP A 77 -13.03 -9.19 -9.53
N THR A 78 -14.25 -9.44 -9.98
CA THR A 78 -15.04 -8.42 -10.67
C THR A 78 -15.50 -7.32 -9.71
N GLU A 79 -15.63 -7.64 -8.42
CA GLU A 79 -15.92 -6.67 -7.38
C GLU A 79 -14.67 -6.43 -6.55
N GLN A 80 -14.22 -5.18 -6.50
CA GLN A 80 -13.00 -4.79 -5.80
C GLN A 80 -13.22 -4.32 -4.36
N GLY A 81 -14.47 -4.28 -3.91
CA GLY A 81 -14.85 -3.66 -2.66
C GLY A 81 -14.33 -4.34 -1.41
N GLY A 82 -14.34 -3.60 -0.31
CA GLY A 82 -14.06 -4.06 1.03
C GLY A 82 -12.72 -3.60 1.60
N PHE A 83 -11.61 -3.92 0.94
CA PHE A 83 -10.28 -3.64 1.50
C PHE A 83 -9.34 -3.02 0.49
N VAL A 84 -8.56 -2.05 0.97
CA VAL A 84 -7.34 -1.58 0.29
C VAL A 84 -6.17 -2.12 1.10
N VAL A 85 -5.32 -2.92 0.48
CA VAL A 85 -4.26 -3.65 1.18
C VAL A 85 -2.88 -3.25 0.69
N PRO A 86 -2.17 -2.39 1.45
CA PRO A 86 -0.75 -2.18 1.21
C PRO A 86 0.02 -3.47 1.54
N TYR A 87 0.72 -4.02 0.55
CA TYR A 87 1.49 -5.25 0.74
C TYR A 87 3.01 -5.04 0.64
N SER A 88 3.46 -3.94 0.05
CA SER A 88 4.86 -3.51 0.07
C SER A 88 4.90 -2.00 0.24
N LEU A 89 5.71 -1.53 1.18
CA LEU A 89 5.91 -0.11 1.40
C LEU A 89 7.36 0.10 1.81
N TRP A 90 8.07 0.98 1.09
CA TRP A 90 9.46 1.31 1.43
C TRP A 90 9.76 2.78 1.12
N SER A 91 10.82 3.29 1.72
CA SER A 91 11.23 4.67 1.53
C SER A 91 12.73 4.80 1.29
N ASN A 92 13.08 5.82 0.52
CA ASN A 92 14.48 6.18 0.24
C ASN A 92 14.93 7.35 1.09
N GLN A 93 14.04 7.95 1.88
CA GLN A 93 14.34 9.08 2.75
C GLN A 93 13.67 8.89 4.10
N LYS A 94 14.35 9.36 5.15
CA LYS A 94 13.82 9.30 6.50
C LYS A 94 12.48 10.04 6.59
N GLY A 95 11.47 9.37 7.15
CA GLY A 95 10.14 9.95 7.34
C GLY A 95 9.25 9.90 6.11
N ALA A 96 9.78 9.57 4.93
CA ALA A 96 8.98 9.54 3.71
C ALA A 96 7.91 8.45 3.72
N GLY A 97 8.20 7.31 4.35
CA GLY A 97 7.20 6.24 4.49
C GLY A 97 5.97 6.69 5.25
N SER A 98 6.17 7.43 6.36
CA SER A 98 5.07 7.99 7.14
C SER A 98 4.27 9.02 6.35
N ARG A 99 4.96 9.89 5.61
CA ARG A 99 4.27 10.87 4.75
C ARG A 99 3.46 10.18 3.66
N LEU A 100 4.02 9.12 3.08
CA LEU A 100 3.33 8.36 2.03
C LEU A 100 2.06 7.71 2.56
N ILE A 101 2.14 6.98 3.67
CA ILE A 101 0.97 6.27 4.19
C ILE A 101 -0.12 7.26 4.60
N ASN A 102 0.23 8.39 5.20
CA ASN A 102 -0.75 9.39 5.58
C ASN A 102 -1.39 10.06 4.38
N ALA A 103 -0.62 10.35 3.32
CA ALA A 103 -1.16 10.90 2.08
C ALA A 103 -2.09 9.89 1.39
N LEU A 104 -1.72 8.61 1.39
CA LEU A 104 -2.54 7.56 0.80
C LEU A 104 -3.86 7.39 1.55
N LEU A 105 -3.83 7.38 2.88
CA LEU A 105 -5.04 7.31 3.70
C LEU A 105 -5.97 8.48 3.43
N TYR A 106 -5.42 9.67 3.29
CA TYR A 106 -6.18 10.87 2.99
C TYR A 106 -6.91 10.74 1.63
N GLU A 107 -6.20 10.27 0.61
CA GLU A 107 -6.78 10.09 -0.73
C GLU A 107 -7.85 8.99 -0.74
N ILE A 108 -7.64 7.89 -0.03
CA ILE A 108 -8.65 6.83 0.09
C ILE A 108 -9.92 7.38 0.73
N LYS A 109 -9.78 8.19 1.77
CA LYS A 109 -10.91 8.78 2.48
C LYS A 109 -11.75 9.72 1.63
N LYS A 110 -11.10 10.51 0.81
CA LYS A 110 -11.77 11.49 -0.05
C LYS A 110 -12.34 10.89 -1.31
N GLY A 111 -11.81 9.72 -1.71
CA GLY A 111 -12.02 9.18 -3.04
C GLY A 111 -13.11 8.13 -3.12
N TYR A 112 -13.02 7.38 -4.21
CA TYR A 112 -13.97 6.35 -4.59
C TYR A 112 -14.03 5.20 -3.60
N PHE A 113 -12.95 4.99 -2.83
CA PHE A 113 -12.82 3.88 -1.89
C PHE A 113 -13.00 4.32 -0.44
N SER A 114 -13.74 5.41 -0.20
CA SER A 114 -13.94 5.98 1.14
C SER A 114 -14.55 4.98 2.14
N ASP A 115 -15.32 4.01 1.67
CA ASP A 115 -15.92 2.97 2.51
C ASP A 115 -15.02 1.76 2.72
N SER A 116 -13.88 1.69 2.04
CA SER A 116 -12.96 0.57 2.17
C SER A 116 -12.19 0.64 3.48
N ARG A 117 -11.92 -0.53 4.05
CA ARG A 117 -11.01 -0.66 5.18
C ARG A 117 -9.58 -0.76 4.66
N VAL A 118 -8.64 -0.16 5.37
CA VAL A 118 -7.22 -0.22 5.01
C VAL A 118 -6.50 -1.18 5.94
N VAL A 119 -6.10 -2.33 5.41
CA VAL A 119 -5.46 -3.39 6.17
C VAL A 119 -4.18 -3.81 5.45
N THR A 120 -3.06 -3.76 6.14
CA THR A 120 -1.76 -4.12 5.53
C THR A 120 -1.56 -5.63 5.50
N MET A 121 -0.67 -6.08 4.60
CA MET A 121 -0.06 -7.40 4.70
C MET A 121 1.44 -7.18 4.86
N SER A 122 1.93 -7.16 6.10
CA SER A 122 3.25 -6.68 6.46
C SER A 122 4.18 -7.83 6.86
N PRO A 123 5.51 -7.70 6.65
CA PRO A 123 6.44 -8.68 7.17
C PRO A 123 6.42 -8.70 8.71
N LYS A 124 6.74 -9.87 9.28
CA LYS A 124 6.73 -10.07 10.72
C LYS A 124 8.05 -9.59 11.35
N THR A 125 8.29 -8.28 11.27
CA THR A 125 9.49 -7.66 11.82
C THR A 125 9.12 -6.59 12.83
N ASP A 126 10.00 -6.35 13.79
CA ASP A 126 9.80 -5.27 14.77
C ASP A 126 9.75 -3.90 14.08
N MET A 127 10.55 -3.73 13.03
CA MET A 127 10.58 -2.48 12.28
C MET A 127 9.23 -2.18 11.63
N ALA A 128 8.62 -3.16 10.97
CA ALA A 128 7.31 -2.99 10.33
C ALA A 128 6.24 -2.73 11.39
N ARG A 129 6.26 -3.46 12.51
CA ARG A 129 5.30 -3.27 13.59
C ARG A 129 5.38 -1.85 14.15
N ARG A 130 6.59 -1.40 14.49
CA ARG A 130 6.77 -0.05 15.03
C ARG A 130 6.34 1.02 14.05
N PHE A 131 6.62 0.82 12.76
CA PHE A 131 6.20 1.76 11.72
C PHE A 131 4.68 1.89 11.66
N HIS A 132 3.96 0.79 11.59
CA HIS A 132 2.50 0.84 11.47
C HIS A 132 1.84 1.35 12.75
N GLU A 133 2.30 0.89 13.92
CA GLU A 133 1.74 1.35 15.19
C GLU A 133 2.01 2.85 15.41
N LYS A 134 3.19 3.32 15.07
CA LYS A 134 3.55 4.75 15.16
C LYS A 134 2.65 5.61 14.29
N ASN A 135 2.21 5.09 13.16
CA ASN A 135 1.33 5.81 12.24
C ASN A 135 -0.16 5.59 12.51
N GLY A 136 -0.50 4.98 13.64
CA GLY A 136 -1.88 4.90 14.11
C GLY A 136 -2.60 3.60 13.82
N ALA A 137 -1.92 2.61 13.25
CA ALA A 137 -2.52 1.30 12.98
C ALA A 137 -2.51 0.43 14.24
N PHE A 138 -3.42 -0.55 14.28
CA PHE A 138 -3.44 -1.56 15.32
C PHE A 138 -3.30 -2.95 14.70
N LEU A 139 -2.73 -3.88 15.48
CA LEU A 139 -2.59 -5.26 15.03
C LEU A 139 -3.96 -5.93 14.96
N LEU A 140 -4.36 -6.32 13.75
CA LEU A 140 -5.63 -7.00 13.51
C LEU A 140 -5.47 -8.51 13.60
N SER A 141 -4.38 -9.04 13.03
CA SER A 141 -4.15 -10.48 12.94
C SER A 141 -2.67 -10.77 12.83
N GLU A 142 -2.20 -11.76 13.59
CA GLU A 142 -0.87 -12.36 13.41
C GLU A 142 -1.03 -13.65 12.60
N ASN A 143 -0.35 -13.73 11.46
CA ASN A 143 -0.40 -14.88 10.59
C ASN A 143 0.94 -15.62 10.62
N GLU A 144 1.03 -16.76 9.94
CA GLU A 144 2.26 -17.54 9.93
C GLU A 144 3.45 -16.77 9.34
N THR A 145 3.21 -16.06 8.21
CA THR A 145 4.28 -15.38 7.48
C THR A 145 4.07 -13.87 7.35
N SER A 146 2.99 -13.31 7.91
CA SER A 146 2.70 -11.89 7.83
C SER A 146 1.92 -11.43 9.05
N ASN A 147 1.82 -10.10 9.19
CA ASN A 147 0.90 -9.46 10.12
C ASN A 147 -0.04 -8.55 9.33
N ASN A 148 -1.29 -8.51 9.75
CA ASN A 148 -2.26 -7.56 9.23
C ASN A 148 -2.46 -6.45 10.26
N PHE A 149 -2.13 -5.21 9.88
CA PHE A 149 -2.39 -4.01 10.68
C PHE A 149 -3.51 -3.23 10.02
N GLU A 150 -4.46 -2.78 10.80
CA GLU A 150 -5.56 -1.96 10.29
C GLU A 150 -5.36 -0.50 10.67
N TYR A 151 -5.51 0.39 9.67
CA TYR A 151 -5.54 1.83 9.88
C TYR A 151 -6.98 2.26 10.07
N PRO A 152 -7.33 2.81 11.27
CA PRO A 152 -8.69 3.31 11.48
C PRO A 152 -8.92 4.49 10.55
N ILE A 153 -10.09 4.47 9.92
CA ILE A 153 -10.46 5.51 8.98
C ILE A 153 -11.23 6.60 9.71
N ILE A 154 -10.65 7.80 9.80
CA ILE A 154 -11.31 8.95 10.37
C ILE A 154 -12.21 9.57 9.31
N ASP A 155 -13.50 9.74 9.64
CA ASP A 155 -14.42 10.43 8.75
C ASP A 155 -13.99 11.89 8.60
N MET A 156 -13.68 12.30 7.38
CA MET A 156 -13.22 13.65 7.08
C MET A 156 -14.27 14.72 7.42
N SER A 157 -15.55 14.37 7.35
CA SER A 157 -16.61 15.32 7.73
C SER A 157 -16.62 15.60 9.23
N GLU A 158 -16.28 14.61 10.05
CA GLU A 158 -16.14 14.82 11.51
C GLU A 158 -14.89 15.63 11.85
N ALA A 159 -13.80 15.41 11.10
CA ALA A 159 -12.56 16.16 11.30
C ALA A 159 -12.72 17.65 10.99
N ASP A 160 -13.54 17.98 9.99
CA ASP A 160 -13.80 19.36 9.60
C ASP A 160 -14.69 20.12 10.59
N ASP A 161 -15.43 19.42 11.44
CA ASP A 161 -16.34 20.03 12.43
C ASP A 161 -15.61 20.45 13.70
N GLU A 162 -14.35 20.15 13.82
CA GLU A 162 -13.51 20.57 14.93
C GLU A 162 -12.71 21.84 14.59
#